data_2e86e99fdbb21faba0d9bf2484654b32
#
_entry.id   2e86e99fdbb21faba0d9bf2484654b32
#
_cell.length_a   1.000
_cell.length_b   1.000
_cell.length_c   1.000
_cell.angle_alpha   90.00
_cell.angle_beta   90.00
_cell.angle_gamma   90.00
#
_symmetry.space_group_name_H-M   'P 1'
#
loop_
_entity.id
_entity.type
_entity.pdbx_description
1 polymer ?
#
loop_
_entity_poly.entity_id
_entity_poly.type
_entity_poly.pdbx_seq_one_letter_code
_entity_poly.pdbx_strand_id
1 'polypeptide(L)'
;PYRYWRFCSSHEGRCDMAELIFYTGDERLHGKLVTCGKEVNPKAKVQIAPAIHDDDALTFFCAQGNDYWVGFDFGKPVDISKILWFRRGDGNDVYPDYEYTLYYWGDRCWQAIGHQKAGSQTWLDFPNVPQNALLLLVCDTKGTQSRPFAYRNGEIEWY
;
A
#
# COMPACT_ATOMS: atom_id res chain seq x y z
N PRO A 1 26.60 -4.40 12.81
CA PRO A 1 25.75 -5.44 12.27
C PRO A 1 24.90 -6.10 13.37
N TYR A 2 23.63 -6.40 13.06
CA TYR A 2 22.70 -7.09 13.94
C TYR A 2 22.00 -8.22 13.21
N ARG A 3 21.65 -9.29 13.92
CA ARG A 3 20.92 -10.43 13.36
C ARG A 3 19.44 -10.15 13.20
N TYR A 4 18.85 -9.40 14.17
CA TYR A 4 17.42 -9.12 14.23
C TYR A 4 17.17 -7.64 13.93
N TRP A 5 16.28 -7.40 13.00
CA TRP A 5 15.82 -6.06 12.64
C TRP A 5 14.30 -6.01 12.67
N ARG A 6 13.73 -4.98 13.26
CA ARG A 6 12.29 -4.81 13.32
C ARG A 6 11.89 -3.36 13.06
N PHE A 7 10.74 -3.20 12.44
CA PHE A 7 10.01 -1.96 12.38
C PHE A 7 9.00 -1.95 13.53
N CYS A 8 8.99 -0.87 14.32
CA CYS A 8 8.05 -0.67 15.43
C CYS A 8 7.23 0.57 15.16
N SER A 9 5.92 0.51 15.37
CA SER A 9 5.10 1.70 15.45
C SER A 9 5.12 2.21 16.90
N SER A 10 5.45 3.49 17.07
CA SER A 10 5.48 4.16 18.36
C SER A 10 4.18 4.94 18.65
N HIS A 11 3.22 4.92 17.74
CA HIS A 11 1.96 5.64 17.88
C HIS A 11 0.81 4.71 18.21
N GLU A 12 -0.07 5.18 19.08
CA GLU A 12 -1.41 4.60 19.23
C GLU A 12 -2.13 4.66 17.89
N GLY A 13 -2.68 3.53 17.43
CA GLY A 13 -3.45 3.49 16.21
C GLY A 13 -3.13 2.30 15.32
N ARG A 14 -3.11 2.54 14.04
CA ARG A 14 -2.88 1.55 12.98
C ARG A 14 -1.48 1.64 12.42
N CYS A 15 -0.89 0.48 12.19
CA CYS A 15 0.31 0.35 11.37
C CYS A 15 -0.07 -0.44 10.11
N ASP A 16 -0.15 0.24 8.98
CA ASP A 16 -0.44 -0.37 7.69
C ASP A 16 0.81 -0.24 6.81
N MET A 17 1.34 -1.37 6.38
CA MET A 17 2.60 -1.44 5.62
C MET A 17 2.47 -2.47 4.49
N ALA A 18 2.75 -2.05 3.26
CA ALA A 18 2.74 -2.95 2.11
C ALA A 18 4.06 -3.72 2.00
N GLU A 19 5.19 -3.03 2.04
CA GLU A 19 6.49 -3.68 1.88
C GLU A 19 7.53 -3.14 2.86
N LEU A 20 8.40 -4.04 3.35
CA LEU A 20 9.58 -3.71 4.15
C LEU A 20 10.78 -4.51 3.63
N ILE A 21 11.70 -3.84 2.96
CA ILE A 21 12.81 -4.47 2.27
C ILE A 21 14.13 -3.91 2.79
N PHE A 22 15.07 -4.78 3.10
CA PHE A 22 16.38 -4.43 3.62
C PHE A 22 17.47 -4.76 2.60
N TYR A 23 18.50 -3.91 2.54
CA TYR A 23 19.65 -4.07 1.65
C TYR A 23 20.97 -3.90 2.38
N THR A 24 21.99 -4.63 1.89
CA THR A 24 23.41 -4.31 2.13
C THR A 24 24.03 -3.99 0.77
N GLY A 25 24.51 -2.75 0.59
CA GLY A 25 24.85 -2.25 -0.74
C GLY A 25 23.64 -2.34 -1.67
N ASP A 26 23.80 -3.04 -2.79
CA ASP A 26 22.73 -3.30 -3.77
C ASP A 26 22.07 -4.68 -3.60
N GLU A 27 22.54 -5.49 -2.65
CA GLU A 27 22.01 -6.82 -2.40
C GLU A 27 20.77 -6.74 -1.48
N ARG A 28 19.64 -7.26 -1.95
CA ARG A 28 18.44 -7.46 -1.13
C ARG A 28 18.68 -8.57 -0.12
N LEU A 29 18.41 -8.28 1.14
CA LEU A 29 18.52 -9.24 2.22
C LEU A 29 17.21 -10.00 2.42
N HIS A 30 17.33 -11.32 2.59
CA HIS A 30 16.21 -12.19 2.89
C HIS A 30 16.37 -12.77 4.28
N GLY A 31 15.36 -12.60 5.13
CA GLY A 31 15.32 -13.10 6.49
C GLY A 31 14.04 -13.87 6.78
N LYS A 32 14.05 -14.61 7.86
CA LYS A 32 12.82 -15.23 8.38
C LYS A 32 11.97 -14.15 9.05
N LEU A 33 10.72 -14.02 8.59
CA LEU A 33 9.75 -13.10 9.18
C LEU A 33 9.52 -13.38 10.67
N VAL A 34 9.54 -12.33 11.46
CA VAL A 34 9.19 -12.33 12.89
C VAL A 34 8.22 -11.18 13.19
N THR A 35 7.26 -11.43 14.05
CA THR A 35 6.20 -10.46 14.37
C THR A 35 5.75 -10.60 15.82
N CYS A 36 5.11 -9.57 16.34
CA CYS A 36 4.46 -9.60 17.67
C CYS A 36 3.17 -10.45 17.73
N GLY A 37 2.68 -10.95 16.58
CA GLY A 37 1.50 -11.82 16.51
C GLY A 37 0.15 -11.12 16.73
N LYS A 38 0.10 -9.80 16.54
CA LYS A 38 -1.12 -9.00 16.82
C LYS A 38 -1.75 -8.42 15.53
N GLU A 39 -1.92 -9.21 14.50
CA GLU A 39 -2.59 -8.74 13.27
C GLU A 39 -4.07 -8.40 13.55
N VAL A 40 -4.56 -7.35 12.90
CA VAL A 40 -5.97 -6.92 13.03
C VAL A 40 -6.92 -7.98 12.50
N ASN A 41 -6.55 -8.65 11.42
CA ASN A 41 -7.35 -9.72 10.82
C ASN A 41 -6.47 -10.89 10.39
N PRO A 42 -6.10 -11.79 11.32
CA PRO A 42 -5.21 -12.92 11.01
C PRO A 42 -5.81 -13.92 10.02
N LYS A 43 -7.11 -13.82 9.70
CA LYS A 43 -7.77 -14.67 8.70
C LYS A 43 -7.81 -14.04 7.31
N ALA A 44 -7.48 -12.76 7.19
CA ALA A 44 -7.44 -12.09 5.88
C ALA A 44 -6.19 -12.52 5.12
N LYS A 45 -6.36 -13.00 3.89
CA LYS A 45 -5.24 -13.45 3.03
C LYS A 45 -4.26 -12.34 2.65
N VAL A 46 -4.68 -11.09 2.73
CA VAL A 46 -3.95 -9.92 2.22
C VAL A 46 -3.53 -8.92 3.31
N GLN A 47 -3.89 -9.17 4.57
CA GLN A 47 -3.64 -8.26 5.71
C GLN A 47 -2.83 -8.92 6.82
N ILE A 48 -1.84 -9.70 6.45
CA ILE A 48 -1.04 -10.52 7.34
C ILE A 48 0.45 -10.17 7.24
N ALA A 49 1.22 -10.55 8.25
CA ALA A 49 2.63 -10.23 8.32
C ALA A 49 3.47 -10.69 7.08
N PRO A 50 3.22 -11.83 6.44
CA PRO A 50 3.91 -12.20 5.20
C PRO A 50 3.77 -11.21 4.05
N ALA A 51 2.70 -10.42 4.02
CA ALA A 51 2.46 -9.42 2.98
C ALA A 51 3.49 -8.29 2.93
N ILE A 52 4.35 -8.14 3.94
CA ILE A 52 5.40 -7.09 3.91
C ILE A 52 6.62 -7.44 3.05
N HIS A 53 6.65 -8.61 2.43
CA HIS A 53 7.81 -9.06 1.66
C HIS A 53 7.45 -10.06 0.55
N ASP A 54 6.22 -9.99 0.05
CA ASP A 54 5.70 -10.86 -1.02
C ASP A 54 5.85 -10.24 -2.42
N ASP A 55 6.45 -9.05 -2.51
CA ASP A 55 6.64 -8.27 -3.74
C ASP A 55 5.32 -7.81 -4.39
N ASP A 56 4.24 -7.76 -3.60
CA ASP A 56 2.94 -7.25 -4.02
C ASP A 56 2.54 -6.03 -3.17
N ALA A 57 2.75 -4.84 -3.68
CA ALA A 57 2.42 -3.59 -2.99
C ALA A 57 0.90 -3.37 -2.75
N LEU A 58 0.05 -4.27 -3.20
CA LEU A 58 -1.40 -4.25 -2.97
C LEU A 58 -1.80 -5.08 -1.75
N THR A 59 -0.98 -6.03 -1.36
CA THR A 59 -1.10 -6.70 -0.07
C THR A 59 -0.45 -5.84 1.02
N PHE A 60 -0.82 -6.05 2.26
CA PHE A 60 -0.24 -5.25 3.34
C PHE A 60 -0.38 -5.94 4.70
N PHE A 61 0.54 -5.63 5.58
CA PHE A 61 0.41 -5.91 7.00
C PHE A 61 -0.43 -4.82 7.65
N CYS A 62 -1.40 -5.22 8.45
CA CYS A 62 -2.23 -4.31 9.21
C CYS A 62 -2.23 -4.72 10.67
N ALA A 63 -1.80 -3.80 11.53
CA ALA A 63 -1.78 -3.99 12.97
C ALA A 63 -2.44 -2.83 13.70
N GLN A 64 -3.05 -3.07 14.87
CA GLN A 64 -3.76 -2.06 15.64
C GLN A 64 -3.42 -2.15 17.13
N GLY A 65 -3.22 -0.98 17.78
CA GLY A 65 -2.92 -0.80 19.20
C GLY A 65 -1.51 -0.29 19.45
N ASN A 66 -1.00 -0.55 20.65
CA ASN A 66 0.33 -0.16 21.06
C ASN A 66 1.31 -1.32 20.90
N ASP A 67 2.58 -0.99 20.68
CA ASP A 67 3.68 -1.96 20.65
C ASP A 67 3.63 -2.97 19.50
N TYR A 68 3.22 -2.55 18.32
CA TYR A 68 3.33 -3.37 17.12
C TYR A 68 4.72 -3.35 16.56
N TRP A 69 5.15 -4.54 16.18
CA TRP A 69 6.38 -4.67 15.42
C TRP A 69 6.32 -5.87 14.48
N VAL A 70 7.03 -5.73 13.39
CA VAL A 70 7.28 -6.76 12.39
C VAL A 70 8.71 -6.60 11.90
N GLY A 71 9.36 -7.69 11.53
CA GLY A 71 10.74 -7.63 11.09
C GLY A 71 11.29 -8.98 10.66
N PHE A 72 12.62 -9.08 10.67
CA PHE A 72 13.30 -10.25 10.15
C PHE A 72 14.42 -10.74 11.07
N ASP A 73 14.55 -12.06 11.16
CA ASP A 73 15.74 -12.76 11.63
C ASP A 73 16.56 -13.16 10.39
N PHE A 74 17.72 -12.54 10.21
CA PHE A 74 18.62 -12.85 9.10
C PHE A 74 19.53 -14.05 9.36
N GLY A 75 19.38 -14.74 10.50
CA GLY A 75 20.18 -15.93 10.87
C GLY A 75 21.63 -15.62 11.27
N LYS A 76 22.17 -14.50 10.83
CA LYS A 76 23.50 -13.98 11.14
C LYS A 76 23.47 -12.45 11.25
N PRO A 77 24.44 -11.81 11.90
CA PRO A 77 24.57 -10.36 11.88
C PRO A 77 24.73 -9.84 10.46
N VAL A 78 23.96 -8.81 10.08
CA VAL A 78 24.01 -8.14 8.79
C VAL A 78 24.13 -6.64 8.97
N ASP A 79 24.79 -5.99 8.02
CA ASP A 79 24.87 -4.53 7.93
C ASP A 79 23.78 -4.04 6.99
N ILE A 80 22.91 -3.17 7.49
CA ILE A 80 21.85 -2.57 6.69
C ILE A 80 22.34 -1.22 6.18
N SER A 81 22.40 -1.07 4.87
CA SER A 81 22.78 0.19 4.21
C SER A 81 21.57 0.96 3.65
N LYS A 82 20.47 0.24 3.36
CA LYS A 82 19.25 0.84 2.82
C LYS A 82 18.04 0.04 3.27
N ILE A 83 16.96 0.76 3.59
CA ILE A 83 15.65 0.21 3.89
C ILE A 83 14.66 0.85 2.94
N LEU A 84 13.87 0.04 2.24
CA LEU A 84 12.69 0.48 1.51
C LEU A 84 11.47 0.13 2.34
N TRP A 85 10.66 1.14 2.57
CA TRP A 85 9.39 1.01 3.25
C TRP A 85 8.28 1.56 2.37
N PHE A 86 7.26 0.73 2.14
CA PHE A 86 6.08 1.11 1.39
C PHE A 86 4.89 1.12 2.33
N ARG A 87 4.23 2.25 2.41
CA ARG A 87 2.95 2.32 3.09
C ARG A 87 1.91 1.53 2.30
N ARG A 88 0.82 1.15 2.96
CA ARG A 88 -0.37 0.63 2.30
C ARG A 88 -0.78 1.55 1.15
N GLY A 89 -0.97 1.00 -0.03
CA GLY A 89 -1.23 1.73 -1.27
C GLY A 89 -2.32 1.09 -2.13
N ASP A 90 -3.22 0.30 -1.52
CA ASP A 90 -4.32 -0.37 -2.21
C ASP A 90 -5.40 0.60 -2.74
N GLY A 91 -5.23 1.90 -2.52
CA GLY A 91 -6.06 2.96 -3.12
C GLY A 91 -7.51 2.99 -2.63
N ASN A 92 -7.86 2.19 -1.63
CA ASN A 92 -9.23 1.99 -1.18
C ASN A 92 -9.77 3.10 -0.28
N ASP A 93 -8.95 4.07 0.07
CA ASP A 93 -9.35 5.07 1.06
C ASP A 93 -10.05 6.26 0.39
N VAL A 94 -11.32 6.09 0.09
CA VAL A 94 -12.21 7.21 -0.21
C VAL A 94 -12.74 7.74 1.12
N TYR A 95 -12.35 8.99 1.45
CA TYR A 95 -12.77 9.64 2.69
C TYR A 95 -14.00 10.51 2.46
N PRO A 96 -14.97 10.51 3.40
CA PRO A 96 -16.11 11.43 3.34
C PRO A 96 -15.66 12.87 3.20
N ASP A 97 -16.39 13.66 2.42
CA ASP A 97 -16.14 15.08 2.18
C ASP A 97 -14.87 15.46 1.42
N TYR A 98 -14.05 14.48 1.01
CA TYR A 98 -12.88 14.73 0.18
C TYR A 98 -13.24 14.79 -1.30
N GLU A 99 -12.47 15.55 -2.04
CA GLU A 99 -12.61 15.74 -3.48
C GLU A 99 -11.64 14.86 -4.24
N TYR A 100 -12.13 14.28 -5.33
CA TYR A 100 -11.39 13.32 -6.15
C TYR A 100 -11.60 13.59 -7.62
N THR A 101 -10.53 13.45 -8.40
CA THR A 101 -10.57 13.50 -9.86
C THR A 101 -10.08 12.17 -10.43
N LEU A 102 -10.88 11.56 -11.31
CA LEU A 102 -10.47 10.40 -12.08
C LEU A 102 -9.89 10.86 -13.43
N TYR A 103 -8.72 10.36 -13.75
CA TYR A 103 -8.04 10.61 -15.01
C TYR A 103 -7.89 9.33 -15.81
N TYR A 104 -7.78 9.47 -17.13
CA TYR A 104 -7.31 8.41 -18.02
C TYR A 104 -6.10 8.88 -18.83
N TRP A 105 -5.27 7.94 -19.23
CA TRP A 105 -4.15 8.24 -20.11
C TRP A 105 -4.61 8.25 -21.58
N GLY A 106 -4.54 9.41 -22.22
CA GLY A 106 -4.89 9.61 -23.64
C GLY A 106 -4.09 10.77 -24.21
N ASP A 107 -3.78 10.69 -25.50
CA ASP A 107 -3.04 11.74 -26.22
C ASP A 107 -1.71 12.12 -25.54
N ARG A 108 -1.02 11.16 -24.93
CA ARG A 108 0.25 11.32 -24.21
C ARG A 108 0.17 12.17 -22.95
N CYS A 109 -1.00 12.33 -22.36
CA CYS A 109 -1.19 13.01 -21.08
C CYS A 109 -2.36 12.42 -20.29
N TRP A 110 -2.42 12.77 -19.01
CA TRP A 110 -3.58 12.48 -18.16
C TRP A 110 -4.71 13.45 -18.48
N GLN A 111 -5.87 12.91 -18.85
CA GLN A 111 -7.08 13.67 -19.15
C GLN A 111 -8.13 13.38 -18.10
N ALA A 112 -8.74 14.42 -17.54
CA ALA A 112 -9.79 14.26 -16.55
C ALA A 112 -11.07 13.69 -17.16
N ILE A 113 -11.61 12.64 -16.52
CA ILE A 113 -12.92 12.07 -16.82
C ILE A 113 -13.99 12.83 -16.03
N GLY A 114 -13.72 13.07 -14.77
CA GLY A 114 -14.65 13.76 -13.89
C GLY A 114 -14.05 14.08 -12.53
N HIS A 115 -14.71 14.98 -11.83
CA HIS A 115 -14.40 15.40 -10.47
C HIS A 115 -15.62 15.15 -9.58
N GLN A 116 -15.37 14.63 -8.37
CA GLN A 116 -16.44 14.26 -7.46
C GLN A 116 -16.04 14.50 -6.00
N LYS A 117 -16.95 15.05 -5.22
CA LYS A 117 -16.84 15.06 -3.77
C LYS A 117 -17.45 13.76 -3.21
N ALA A 118 -16.69 13.05 -2.41
CA ALA A 118 -17.19 11.85 -1.74
C ALA A 118 -18.23 12.21 -0.68
N GLY A 119 -19.36 11.50 -0.71
CA GLY A 119 -20.39 11.59 0.33
C GLY A 119 -20.02 10.78 1.59
N SER A 120 -20.99 10.62 2.49
CA SER A 120 -20.87 9.74 3.66
C SER A 120 -20.69 8.27 3.28
N GLN A 121 -21.09 7.90 2.07
CA GLN A 121 -20.81 6.61 1.46
C GLN A 121 -19.44 6.70 0.80
N THR A 122 -18.47 6.04 1.29
CA THR A 122 -17.06 6.07 0.87
C THR A 122 -16.82 5.40 -0.50
N TRP A 123 -17.61 5.75 -1.51
CA TRP A 123 -17.48 5.31 -2.89
C TRP A 123 -17.63 6.48 -3.87
N LEU A 124 -17.07 6.33 -5.05
CA LEU A 124 -17.12 7.29 -6.15
C LEU A 124 -17.69 6.60 -7.39
N ASP A 125 -18.49 7.33 -8.16
CA ASP A 125 -19.09 6.84 -9.39
C ASP A 125 -18.72 7.77 -10.55
N PHE A 126 -17.95 7.24 -11.50
CA PHE A 126 -17.52 7.97 -12.67
C PHE A 126 -18.13 7.36 -13.93
N PRO A 127 -19.12 8.00 -14.55
CA PRO A 127 -19.68 7.54 -15.81
C PRO A 127 -18.72 7.79 -16.98
N ASN A 128 -18.93 7.06 -18.08
CA ASN A 128 -18.22 7.26 -19.35
C ASN A 128 -16.70 7.02 -19.30
N VAL A 129 -16.25 6.13 -18.44
CA VAL A 129 -14.84 5.71 -18.39
C VAL A 129 -14.49 4.98 -19.70
N PRO A 130 -13.42 5.38 -20.43
CA PRO A 130 -13.02 4.69 -21.65
C PRO A 130 -12.64 3.23 -21.35
N GLN A 131 -13.08 2.31 -22.20
CA GLN A 131 -12.76 0.88 -22.05
C GLN A 131 -11.26 0.63 -22.17
N ASN A 132 -10.75 -0.23 -21.31
CA ASN A 132 -9.33 -0.61 -21.27
C ASN A 132 -8.33 0.56 -21.10
N ALA A 133 -8.81 1.71 -20.67
CA ALA A 133 -7.94 2.85 -20.40
C ALA A 133 -7.06 2.60 -19.17
N LEU A 134 -5.86 3.15 -19.20
CA LEU A 134 -5.06 3.32 -18.00
C LEU A 134 -5.64 4.49 -17.21
N LEU A 135 -5.96 4.25 -15.95
CA LEU A 135 -6.67 5.17 -15.07
C LEU A 135 -5.77 5.61 -13.91
N LEU A 136 -6.07 6.78 -13.35
CA LEU A 136 -5.43 7.33 -12.16
C LEU A 136 -6.46 8.11 -11.35
N LEU A 137 -6.64 7.73 -10.08
CA LEU A 137 -7.49 8.46 -9.15
C LEU A 137 -6.63 9.39 -8.30
N VAL A 138 -6.96 10.67 -8.30
CA VAL A 138 -6.29 11.70 -7.49
C VAL A 138 -7.25 12.15 -6.40
N CYS A 139 -6.77 12.19 -5.16
CA CYS A 139 -7.44 12.85 -4.05
C CYS A 139 -6.99 14.32 -4.02
N ASP A 140 -7.80 15.21 -4.56
CA ASP A 140 -7.47 16.63 -4.68
C ASP A 140 -7.32 17.30 -3.32
N THR A 141 -8.12 16.90 -2.34
CA THR A 141 -8.07 17.42 -0.97
C THR A 141 -6.75 17.14 -0.27
N LYS A 142 -6.16 15.94 -0.49
CA LYS A 142 -4.87 15.55 0.13
C LYS A 142 -3.66 15.75 -0.77
N GLY A 143 -3.87 15.95 -2.06
CA GLY A 143 -2.78 15.94 -3.04
C GLY A 143 -2.11 14.56 -3.16
N THR A 144 -2.86 13.48 -2.94
CA THR A 144 -2.38 12.10 -3.09
C THR A 144 -3.03 11.44 -4.29
N GLN A 145 -2.39 10.40 -4.83
CA GLN A 145 -2.92 9.68 -5.97
C GLN A 145 -2.83 8.18 -5.76
N SER A 146 -3.73 7.43 -6.42
CA SER A 146 -3.64 5.98 -6.52
C SER A 146 -2.43 5.57 -7.37
N ARG A 147 -2.12 4.27 -7.39
CA ARG A 147 -1.33 3.72 -8.49
C ARG A 147 -2.16 3.78 -9.78
N PRO A 148 -1.52 3.86 -10.95
CA PRO A 148 -2.25 3.66 -12.20
C PRO A 148 -2.91 2.28 -12.23
N PHE A 149 -4.09 2.18 -12.79
CA PHE A 149 -4.84 0.93 -12.89
C PHE A 149 -5.65 0.87 -14.19
N ALA A 150 -6.02 -0.33 -14.58
CA ALA A 150 -6.99 -0.55 -15.65
C ALA A 150 -8.14 -1.43 -15.13
N TYR A 151 -9.32 -1.28 -15.72
CA TYR A 151 -10.46 -2.11 -15.42
C TYR A 151 -10.72 -3.06 -16.60
N ARG A 152 -10.47 -4.35 -16.38
CA ARG A 152 -10.60 -5.37 -17.41
C ARG A 152 -11.40 -6.56 -16.90
N ASN A 153 -12.35 -7.00 -17.69
CA ASN A 153 -13.19 -8.17 -17.38
C ASN A 153 -13.87 -8.13 -15.99
N GLY A 154 -14.16 -6.93 -15.48
CA GLY A 154 -14.79 -6.76 -14.18
C GLY A 154 -13.80 -6.69 -13.00
N GLU A 155 -12.50 -6.71 -13.27
CA GLU A 155 -11.45 -6.67 -12.25
C GLU A 155 -10.51 -5.48 -12.45
N ILE A 156 -9.91 -5.00 -11.37
CA ILE A 156 -8.90 -3.95 -11.39
C ILE A 156 -7.52 -4.59 -11.52
N GLU A 157 -6.79 -4.18 -12.56
CA GLU A 157 -5.37 -4.47 -12.73
C GLU A 157 -4.55 -3.23 -12.34
N TRP A 158 -3.64 -3.37 -11.39
CA TRP A 158 -2.76 -2.30 -10.91
C TRP A 158 -1.41 -2.33 -11.62
N TYR A 159 -0.79 -1.12 -11.82
CA TYR A 159 0.50 -0.96 -12.49
C TYR A 159 1.51 -0.20 -11.63
#